data_97c963506224b96df261d9ee09c94cc6
#
_entry.id   97c963506224b96df261d9ee09c94cc6
#
_cell.length_a   1.000
_cell.length_b   1.000
_cell.length_c   1.000
_cell.angle_alpha   90.00
_cell.angle_beta   90.00
_cell.angle_gamma   90.00
#
_symmetry.space_group_name_H-M   'P 1'
#
loop_
_entity.id
_entity.type
_entity.pdbx_description
1 polymer ?
#
loop_
_entity_poly.entity_id
_entity_poly.type
_entity_poly.pdbx_seq_one_letter_code
_entity_poly.pdbx_strand_id
1 'polypeptide(L)'
;MILWTEFKAYPLDEKVKALYEQGTFVMAIRYYGYKINLYILGNYYLEVFVNHKHSSIEKITLLDTRHTRMKFYSDQIKLPLELVKALK
;
A
#
# COMPACT_ATOMS: atom_id res chain seq x y z
N MET A 1 3.49 -15.81 8.36
CA MET A 1 3.48 -14.38 8.02
C MET A 1 4.76 -14.01 7.27
N ILE A 2 4.63 -13.25 6.18
CA ILE A 2 5.79 -12.85 5.37
C ILE A 2 6.38 -11.57 5.96
N LEU A 3 7.66 -11.59 6.28
CA LEU A 3 8.35 -10.39 6.77
C LEU A 3 8.62 -9.44 5.61
N TRP A 4 8.65 -8.13 5.89
CA TRP A 4 8.95 -7.14 4.88
C TRP A 4 10.26 -7.40 4.15
N THR A 5 11.29 -7.83 4.90
CA THR A 5 12.60 -8.13 4.32
C THR A 5 12.57 -9.27 3.31
N GLU A 6 11.65 -10.21 3.49
CA GLU A 6 11.41 -11.29 2.53
C GLU A 6 10.59 -10.79 1.34
N PHE A 7 9.50 -10.09 1.65
CA PHE A 7 8.56 -9.62 0.63
C PHE A 7 9.24 -8.70 -0.38
N LYS A 8 10.04 -7.76 0.10
CA LYS A 8 10.69 -6.80 -0.80
C LYS A 8 11.65 -7.45 -1.80
N ALA A 9 12.11 -8.65 -1.48
CA ALA A 9 13.02 -9.40 -2.37
C ALA A 9 12.27 -10.20 -3.43
N TYR A 10 10.95 -10.34 -3.32
CA TYR A 10 10.16 -11.08 -4.30
C TYR A 10 10.09 -10.32 -5.62
N PRO A 11 10.04 -11.03 -6.76
CA PRO A 11 9.64 -10.41 -8.02
C PRO A 11 8.22 -9.86 -7.92
N LEU A 12 7.85 -8.96 -8.82
CA LEU A 12 6.54 -8.30 -8.75
C LEU A 12 5.37 -9.29 -8.77
N ASP A 13 5.43 -10.29 -9.62
CA ASP A 13 4.35 -11.31 -9.70
C ASP A 13 4.20 -12.08 -8.40
N GLU A 14 5.29 -12.40 -7.74
CA GLU A 14 5.26 -13.06 -6.44
C GLU A 14 4.71 -12.14 -5.35
N LYS A 15 5.03 -10.86 -5.43
CA LYS A 15 4.46 -9.87 -4.49
C LYS A 15 2.94 -9.80 -4.64
N VAL A 16 2.45 -9.76 -5.87
CA VAL A 16 1.02 -9.71 -6.14
C VAL A 16 0.33 -10.97 -5.60
N LYS A 17 0.93 -12.12 -5.83
CA LYS A 17 0.39 -13.38 -5.34
C LYS A 17 0.29 -13.40 -3.82
N ALA A 18 1.35 -12.96 -3.14
CA ALA A 18 1.38 -12.91 -1.68
C ALA A 18 0.29 -11.99 -1.12
N LEU A 19 0.09 -10.83 -1.77
CA LEU A 19 -0.98 -9.91 -1.37
C LEU A 19 -2.35 -10.53 -1.56
N TYR A 20 -2.57 -11.24 -2.63
CA TYR A 20 -3.84 -11.91 -2.89
C TYR A 20 -4.14 -12.97 -1.84
N GLU A 21 -3.13 -13.73 -1.46
CA GLU A 21 -3.31 -14.87 -0.54
C GLU A 21 -3.35 -14.44 0.92
N GLN A 22 -2.58 -13.44 1.31
CA GLN A 22 -2.36 -13.11 2.72
C GLN A 22 -2.63 -11.66 3.09
N GLY A 23 -2.71 -10.77 2.11
CA GLY A 23 -2.95 -9.35 2.35
C GLY A 23 -4.42 -9.03 2.51
N THR A 24 -4.71 -7.91 3.17
CA THR A 24 -6.07 -7.39 3.32
C THR A 24 -6.12 -6.00 2.71
N PHE A 25 -7.06 -5.78 1.80
CA PHE A 25 -7.28 -4.46 1.21
C PHE A 25 -7.85 -3.52 2.27
N VAL A 26 -7.29 -2.32 2.36
CA VAL A 26 -7.75 -1.30 3.30
C VAL A 26 -8.56 -0.22 2.57
N MET A 27 -7.95 0.45 1.59
CA MET A 27 -8.60 1.51 0.83
C MET A 27 -7.78 1.85 -0.40
N ALA A 28 -8.35 2.67 -1.26
CA ALA A 28 -7.66 3.17 -2.45
C ALA A 28 -7.77 4.68 -2.52
N ILE A 29 -6.74 5.31 -3.08
CA ILE A 29 -6.73 6.74 -3.35
C ILE A 29 -6.29 6.97 -4.79
N ARG A 30 -6.61 8.16 -5.30
CA ARG A 30 -6.06 8.63 -6.58
C ARG A 30 -4.92 9.58 -6.28
N TYR A 31 -3.80 9.38 -6.96
CA TYR A 31 -2.61 10.19 -6.75
C TYR A 31 -1.93 10.42 -8.10
N TYR A 32 -2.19 11.58 -8.70
CA TYR A 32 -1.70 11.92 -10.03
C TYR A 32 -2.10 10.84 -11.04
N GLY A 33 -1.23 10.24 -11.76
CA GLY A 33 -1.56 9.22 -12.75
C GLY A 33 -1.82 7.82 -12.20
N TYR A 34 -1.97 7.68 -10.87
CA TYR A 34 -2.07 6.37 -10.24
C TYR A 34 -3.34 6.21 -9.44
N LYS A 35 -3.82 4.98 -9.40
CA LYS A 35 -4.69 4.49 -8.33
C LYS A 35 -3.77 3.73 -7.38
N ILE A 36 -3.73 4.15 -6.13
CA ILE A 36 -2.89 3.50 -5.12
C ILE A 36 -3.80 2.71 -4.19
N ASN A 37 -3.62 1.41 -4.17
CA ASN A 37 -4.35 0.52 -3.27
C ASN A 37 -3.51 0.27 -2.04
N LEU A 38 -4.08 0.57 -0.87
CA LEU A 38 -3.41 0.31 0.40
C LEU A 38 -3.81 -1.05 0.91
N TYR A 39 -2.83 -1.88 1.21
CA TYR A 39 -3.03 -3.21 1.80
C TYR A 39 -2.29 -3.31 3.11
N ILE A 40 -2.79 -4.15 4.00
CA ILE A 40 -2.05 -4.59 5.17
C ILE A 40 -1.62 -6.04 4.94
N LEU A 41 -0.34 -6.32 5.19
CA LEU A 41 0.20 -7.66 5.13
C LEU A 41 0.96 -7.90 6.42
N GLY A 42 0.48 -8.85 7.23
CA GLY A 42 1.04 -9.03 8.57
C GLY A 42 0.88 -7.77 9.40
N ASN A 43 1.99 -7.15 9.78
CA ASN A 43 1.99 -5.95 10.61
C ASN A 43 2.51 -4.70 9.89
N TYR A 44 2.53 -4.71 8.56
CA TYR A 44 2.99 -3.57 7.79
C TYR A 44 2.02 -3.25 6.66
N TYR A 45 2.05 -2.00 6.21
CA TYR A 45 1.17 -1.50 5.16
C TYR A 45 1.96 -1.35 3.86
N LEU A 46 1.31 -1.74 2.75
CA LEU A 46 1.90 -1.68 1.41
C LEU A 46 1.05 -0.83 0.50
N GLU A 47 1.70 -0.01 -0.30
CA GLU A 47 1.04 0.76 -1.35
C GLU A 47 1.25 0.07 -2.69
N VAL A 48 0.16 -0.28 -3.36
CA VAL A 48 0.19 -0.91 -4.67
C VAL A 48 -0.16 0.15 -5.72
N PHE A 49 0.81 0.54 -6.52
CA PHE A 49 0.66 1.59 -7.52
C PHE A 49 0.15 0.98 -8.82
N VAL A 50 -1.09 1.31 -9.17
CA VAL A 50 -1.71 0.85 -10.42
C VAL A 50 -1.76 2.02 -11.39
N ASN A 51 -1.14 1.86 -12.55
CA ASN A 51 -1.17 2.88 -13.57
C ASN A 51 -2.60 3.07 -14.06
N HIS A 52 -3.12 4.31 -13.96
CA HIS A 52 -4.50 4.61 -14.29
C HIS A 52 -4.80 4.37 -15.77
N LYS A 53 -3.84 4.63 -16.62
CA LYS A 53 -3.99 4.53 -18.08
C LYS A 53 -4.00 3.09 -18.57
N HIS A 54 -3.16 2.25 -17.98
CA HIS A 54 -2.95 0.86 -18.45
C HIS A 54 -3.52 -0.18 -17.50
N SER A 55 -4.01 0.22 -16.35
CA SER A 55 -4.56 -0.67 -15.33
C SER A 55 -3.56 -1.76 -14.91
N SER A 56 -2.28 -1.45 -14.97
CA SER A 56 -1.22 -2.39 -14.62
C SER A 56 -0.52 -1.95 -13.33
N ILE A 57 -0.13 -2.95 -12.54
CA ILE A 57 0.64 -2.70 -11.31
C ILE A 57 2.07 -2.37 -11.71
N GLU A 58 2.53 -1.17 -11.31
CA GLU A 58 3.89 -0.75 -11.63
C GLU A 58 4.86 -1.04 -10.49
N LYS A 59 4.40 -0.88 -9.26
CA LYS A 59 5.28 -1.14 -8.11
C LYS A 59 4.46 -1.36 -6.85
N ILE A 60 5.08 -2.02 -5.89
CA ILE A 60 4.52 -2.23 -4.56
C ILE A 60 5.59 -1.79 -3.56
N THR A 61 5.26 -0.81 -2.73
CA THR A 61 6.22 -0.22 -1.80
C THR A 61 5.67 -0.21 -0.38
N LEU A 62 6.58 -0.18 0.59
CA LEU A 62 6.20 0.01 1.97
C LEU A 62 5.62 1.42 2.14
N LEU A 63 4.53 1.54 2.89
CA LEU A 63 3.92 2.83 3.15
C LEU A 63 4.90 3.75 3.89
N ASP A 64 5.14 4.92 3.32
CA ASP A 64 5.95 5.95 3.96
C ASP A 64 5.01 6.93 4.66
N THR A 65 4.91 6.80 5.99
CA THR A 65 4.01 7.62 6.80
C THR A 65 4.42 9.08 6.86
N ARG A 66 5.61 9.42 6.40
CA ARG A 66 6.09 10.81 6.35
C ARG A 66 5.83 11.48 5.02
N HIS A 67 5.34 10.71 4.03
CA HIS A 67 5.07 11.27 2.71
C HIS A 67 3.77 12.09 2.73
N THR A 68 3.73 13.13 1.90
CA THR A 68 2.54 13.99 1.79
C THR A 68 1.29 13.25 1.33
N ARG A 69 1.45 12.09 0.68
CA ARG A 69 0.30 11.24 0.29
C ARG A 69 -0.57 10.83 1.47
N MET A 70 -0.03 10.82 2.67
CA MET A 70 -0.80 10.42 3.85
C MET A 70 -2.06 11.28 4.05
N LYS A 71 -2.06 12.51 3.58
CA LYS A 71 -3.24 13.38 3.63
C LYS A 71 -4.42 12.76 2.89
N PHE A 72 -4.16 12.15 1.73
CA PHE A 72 -5.23 11.58 0.92
C PHE A 72 -5.91 10.42 1.63
N TYR A 73 -5.16 9.65 2.39
CA TYR A 73 -5.74 8.57 3.19
C TYR A 73 -6.57 9.11 4.35
N SER A 74 -6.01 10.03 5.11
CA SER A 74 -6.68 10.57 6.30
C SER A 74 -7.94 11.36 5.96
N ASP A 75 -8.00 11.97 4.76
CA ASP A 75 -9.14 12.76 4.34
C ASP A 75 -10.32 11.90 3.90
N GLN A 76 -10.09 10.66 3.55
CA GLN A 76 -11.14 9.81 2.98
C GLN A 76 -11.72 8.81 3.96
N ILE A 77 -10.90 8.17 4.76
CA ILE A 77 -11.32 7.11 5.68
C ILE A 77 -10.53 7.23 6.97
N LYS A 78 -11.15 6.78 8.06
CA LYS A 78 -10.46 6.68 9.35
C LYS A 78 -9.40 5.58 9.27
N LEU A 79 -8.15 5.96 9.44
CA LEU A 79 -7.04 5.03 9.50
C LEU A 79 -6.85 4.48 10.90
N PRO A 80 -6.16 3.32 11.05
CA PRO A 80 -5.79 2.84 12.38
C PRO A 80 -5.06 3.92 13.17
N LEU A 81 -5.32 3.95 14.49
CA LEU A 81 -4.78 5.00 15.35
C LEU A 81 -3.25 5.09 15.29
N GLU A 82 -2.58 3.96 15.23
CA GLU A 82 -1.12 3.92 15.14
C GLU A 82 -0.62 4.63 13.89
N LEU A 83 -1.31 4.42 12.78
CA LEU A 83 -0.94 5.05 11.52
C LEU A 83 -1.21 6.54 11.54
N VAL A 84 -2.33 6.95 12.14
CA VAL A 84 -2.67 8.38 12.29
C VAL A 84 -1.64 9.08 13.15
N LYS A 85 -1.18 8.46 14.23
CA LYS A 85 -0.15 9.02 15.08
C LYS A 85 1.16 9.23 14.34
N ALA A 86 1.47 8.38 13.38
CA ALA A 86 2.69 8.50 12.58
C ALA A 86 2.66 9.73 11.66
N LEU A 87 1.51 10.33 11.44
CA LEU A 87 1.37 11.54 10.61
C LEU A 87 1.85 12.81 11.31
N LYS A 88 2.02 12.76 12.61
CA LYS A 88 2.37 13.96 13.42
C LYS A 88 3.86 14.13 13.60
#